data_a572baacb0bff7153f94fcd77c2f9dba
#
_entry.id   a572baacb0bff7153f94fcd77c2f9dba
#
_cell.length_a   1.000
_cell.length_b   1.000
_cell.length_c   1.000
_cell.angle_alpha   90.00
_cell.angle_beta   90.00
_cell.angle_gamma   90.00
#
_symmetry.space_group_name_H-M   'P 1'
#
loop_
_entity.id
_entity.type
_entity.pdbx_description
1 polymer ?
#
loop_
_entity_poly.entity_id
_entity_poly.type
_entity_poly.pdbx_seq_one_letter_code
_entity_poly.pdbx_strand_id
1 'polypeptide(L)'
;MGRRALLLAAVGLAIISWLPLGIAGVPLDTPDGFLHLGWAVAWAKAVQGGWLWPTWSDLPWAGAGSHALLIYPPLFRLLVGIPLVAGMPPDHALASGLLVVTLVNAVGAAVLAKHWLHQGMWRWALLWGAVLNPYFLVNLYVRGAWPEALAQGLLWWLTLGLVGLKQGKRLGFPLSSAALAGVILSNWNASLLTALIWLMAAGVVLRGPRQWLRWLLSGLLALAVTSPFWIPALLALPTVRPPIPEGLLAGEFFGSGQAGQFSFGRLIWIQAVVIGSILISRWLGWGRSVDPIGRWGMVLAASGLVLMLPVSTPAYELVSPLQRIQFPWRWLSPTWMGALLWWASVGVQPNARLSPSTWRRVALLVTALAAVGAWFDSLWRFRTNLIGHAPSRKEIQANRTLLACDPLVPCPKGVEALPSTGELSKRFTATGDGRIALSGVPDYSPSGIPESSWNKRLAIFWLPNWPQNNWSTFSGSGTVEVAFKSPTERRLLVKAKTPGNLRLMQWSDPSWQVLVKPANGAGDWKRRPFDAAQDRQGWTMITLQAGTWDVALRYSYAR
;
A
#
# COMPACT_ATOMS: atom_id res chain seq x y z
N MET A 1 -28.55 -21.08 14.88
CA MET A 1 -28.46 -20.17 13.70
C MET A 1 -27.70 -20.83 12.57
N GLY A 2 -28.27 -20.80 11.36
CA GLY A 2 -27.77 -21.54 10.21
C GLY A 2 -26.47 -20.97 9.63
N ARG A 3 -25.76 -21.82 8.88
CA ARG A 3 -24.50 -21.46 8.18
C ARG A 3 -24.65 -20.28 7.21
N ARG A 4 -25.87 -20.03 6.69
CA ARG A 4 -26.19 -18.88 5.81
C ARG A 4 -26.22 -17.57 6.59
N ALA A 5 -26.73 -17.56 7.82
CA ALA A 5 -26.82 -16.35 8.65
C ALA A 5 -25.44 -15.76 8.98
N LEU A 6 -24.41 -16.60 9.20
CA LEU A 6 -23.05 -16.13 9.48
C LEU A 6 -22.44 -15.40 8.25
N LEU A 7 -22.68 -15.91 7.05
CA LEU A 7 -22.18 -15.26 5.83
C LEU A 7 -22.91 -13.95 5.52
N LEU A 8 -24.24 -13.93 5.70
CA LEU A 8 -25.03 -12.70 5.55
C LEU A 8 -24.58 -11.63 6.54
N ALA A 9 -24.34 -12.04 7.80
CA ALA A 9 -23.80 -11.13 8.79
C ALA A 9 -22.39 -10.63 8.45
N ALA A 10 -21.53 -11.47 7.87
CA ALA A 10 -20.21 -11.04 7.43
C ALA A 10 -20.31 -9.95 6.34
N VAL A 11 -21.21 -10.13 5.38
CA VAL A 11 -21.48 -9.12 4.35
C VAL A 11 -22.04 -7.84 4.99
N GLY A 12 -23.01 -7.96 5.90
CA GLY A 12 -23.58 -6.82 6.63
C GLY A 12 -22.53 -6.05 7.44
N LEU A 13 -21.65 -6.76 8.16
CA LEU A 13 -20.57 -6.15 8.94
C LEU A 13 -19.49 -5.51 8.04
N ALA A 14 -19.19 -6.12 6.89
CA ALA A 14 -18.30 -5.50 5.91
C ALA A 14 -18.87 -4.18 5.39
N ILE A 15 -20.16 -4.16 5.05
CA ILE A 15 -20.87 -2.95 4.63
C ILE A 15 -20.87 -1.91 5.75
N ILE A 16 -21.18 -2.29 6.99
CA ILE A 16 -21.16 -1.37 8.15
C ILE A 16 -19.78 -0.76 8.34
N SER A 17 -18.71 -1.57 8.25
CA SER A 17 -17.34 -1.07 8.34
C SER A 17 -16.94 -0.19 7.16
N TRP A 18 -17.54 -0.38 5.99
CA TRP A 18 -17.30 0.43 4.81
C TRP A 18 -18.14 1.72 4.78
N LEU A 19 -19.32 1.70 5.39
CA LEU A 19 -20.34 2.75 5.27
C LEU A 19 -19.81 4.18 5.55
N PRO A 20 -18.98 4.43 6.59
CA PRO A 20 -18.38 5.74 6.80
C PRO A 20 -17.59 6.25 5.60
N LEU A 21 -16.85 5.36 4.92
CA LEU A 21 -16.05 5.69 3.73
C LEU A 21 -16.92 5.95 2.50
N GLY A 22 -18.03 5.22 2.38
CA GLY A 22 -18.97 5.36 1.26
C GLY A 22 -19.88 6.60 1.35
N ILE A 23 -20.21 7.03 2.58
CA ILE A 23 -21.13 8.17 2.80
C ILE A 23 -20.37 9.47 3.04
N ALA A 24 -19.38 9.47 3.92
CA ALA A 24 -18.67 10.67 4.32
C ALA A 24 -17.47 10.99 3.40
N GLY A 25 -17.12 10.06 2.52
CA GLY A 25 -15.95 10.15 1.66
C GLY A 25 -14.72 9.46 2.24
N VAL A 26 -13.72 9.26 1.41
CA VAL A 26 -12.48 8.58 1.78
C VAL A 26 -11.47 9.58 2.33
N PRO A 27 -10.82 9.30 3.48
CA PRO A 27 -9.83 10.19 4.07
C PRO A 27 -8.55 10.12 3.24
N LEU A 28 -8.37 11.07 2.36
CA LEU A 28 -7.17 11.14 1.52
C LEU A 28 -6.01 11.85 2.22
N ASP A 29 -6.27 12.71 3.22
CA ASP A 29 -5.26 13.32 4.10
C ASP A 29 -4.77 12.31 5.15
N THR A 30 -4.24 11.20 4.65
CA THR A 30 -3.67 10.12 5.44
C THR A 30 -2.25 9.83 4.95
N PRO A 31 -1.36 9.25 5.76
CA PRO A 31 0.02 8.98 5.38
C PRO A 31 0.20 8.25 4.03
N ASP A 32 -0.67 7.28 3.72
CA ASP A 32 -0.52 6.41 2.55
C ASP A 32 -1.68 6.52 1.53
N GLY A 33 -2.85 7.00 1.94
CA GLY A 33 -4.10 6.87 1.16
C GLY A 33 -4.07 7.57 -0.19
N PHE A 34 -3.50 8.75 -0.25
CA PHE A 34 -3.39 9.52 -1.48
C PHE A 34 -2.48 8.85 -2.51
N LEU A 35 -1.38 8.22 -2.07
CA LEU A 35 -0.48 7.51 -2.96
C LEU A 35 -1.23 6.41 -3.71
N HIS A 36 -2.05 5.65 -2.99
CA HIS A 36 -2.80 4.55 -3.56
C HIS A 36 -3.83 4.99 -4.59
N LEU A 37 -4.52 6.11 -4.34
CA LEU A 37 -5.42 6.69 -5.34
C LEU A 37 -4.63 7.25 -6.52
N GLY A 38 -3.55 7.99 -6.27
CA GLY A 38 -2.68 8.54 -7.32
C GLY A 38 -2.16 7.46 -8.27
N TRP A 39 -1.68 6.34 -7.73
CA TRP A 39 -1.21 5.22 -8.55
C TRP A 39 -2.34 4.53 -9.33
N ALA A 40 -3.54 4.42 -8.75
CA ALA A 40 -4.69 3.87 -9.46
C ALA A 40 -5.13 4.77 -10.62
N VAL A 41 -5.16 6.08 -10.42
CA VAL A 41 -5.46 7.07 -11.47
C VAL A 41 -4.39 7.04 -12.56
N ALA A 42 -3.10 7.00 -12.20
CA ALA A 42 -2.00 6.90 -13.14
C ALA A 42 -2.11 5.64 -14.02
N TRP A 43 -2.40 4.50 -13.37
CA TRP A 43 -2.62 3.24 -14.06
C TRP A 43 -3.82 3.31 -15.01
N ALA A 44 -4.95 3.82 -14.56
CA ALA A 44 -6.17 3.92 -15.36
C ALA A 44 -5.97 4.80 -16.60
N LYS A 45 -5.30 5.95 -16.45
CA LYS A 45 -4.96 6.83 -17.58
C LYS A 45 -4.05 6.15 -18.59
N ALA A 46 -3.02 5.44 -18.13
CA ALA A 46 -2.12 4.73 -19.02
C ALA A 46 -2.86 3.64 -19.81
N VAL A 47 -3.76 2.90 -19.15
CA VAL A 47 -4.59 1.88 -19.80
C VAL A 47 -5.56 2.50 -20.82
N GLN A 48 -6.23 3.60 -20.48
CA GLN A 48 -7.08 4.34 -21.42
C GLN A 48 -6.28 4.87 -22.62
N GLY A 49 -5.02 5.19 -22.42
CA GLY A 49 -4.07 5.55 -23.50
C GLY A 49 -3.50 4.35 -24.27
N GLY A 50 -3.96 3.12 -24.02
CA GLY A 50 -3.55 1.90 -24.72
C GLY A 50 -2.37 1.14 -24.12
N TRP A 51 -1.86 1.53 -22.95
CA TRP A 51 -0.78 0.81 -22.27
C TRP A 51 -1.34 -0.11 -21.18
N LEU A 52 -1.63 -1.36 -21.53
CA LEU A 52 -2.34 -2.31 -20.66
C LEU A 52 -1.59 -2.67 -19.36
N TRP A 53 -0.25 -2.70 -19.39
CA TRP A 53 0.56 -2.99 -18.20
C TRP A 53 1.61 -1.91 -17.99
N PRO A 54 1.21 -0.72 -17.54
CA PRO A 54 2.12 0.39 -17.34
C PRO A 54 3.07 0.13 -16.18
N THR A 55 4.34 0.44 -16.41
CA THR A 55 5.44 0.31 -15.46
C THR A 55 6.02 1.66 -15.04
N TRP A 56 5.60 2.73 -15.70
CA TRP A 56 5.94 4.11 -15.40
C TRP A 56 4.67 4.92 -15.12
N SER A 57 4.75 5.78 -14.12
CA SER A 57 3.73 6.79 -13.84
C SER A 57 4.29 8.16 -14.17
N ASP A 58 3.62 8.94 -15.00
CA ASP A 58 3.97 10.33 -15.34
C ASP A 58 3.23 11.37 -14.50
N LEU A 59 2.46 10.94 -13.50
CA LEU A 59 1.76 11.86 -12.60
C LEU A 59 2.63 12.41 -11.46
N PRO A 60 3.50 11.60 -10.81
CA PRO A 60 4.32 12.09 -9.70
C PRO A 60 5.30 13.18 -10.11
N TRP A 61 5.72 13.98 -9.12
CA TRP A 61 6.74 15.01 -9.29
C TRP A 61 6.38 16.05 -10.35
N ALA A 62 5.11 16.45 -10.37
CA ALA A 62 4.59 17.41 -11.35
C ALA A 62 4.77 16.98 -12.81
N GLY A 63 4.69 15.70 -13.09
CA GLY A 63 4.86 15.13 -14.42
C GLY A 63 6.24 14.57 -14.74
N ALA A 64 7.21 14.71 -13.82
CA ALA A 64 8.55 14.15 -14.00
C ALA A 64 8.57 12.63 -14.00
N GLY A 65 7.61 12.02 -13.32
CA GLY A 65 7.32 10.59 -13.35
C GLY A 65 8.04 9.75 -12.30
N SER A 66 7.63 8.50 -12.18
CA SER A 66 8.24 7.53 -11.26
C SER A 66 8.02 6.08 -11.69
N HIS A 67 8.77 5.16 -11.05
CA HIS A 67 8.62 3.72 -11.20
C HIS A 67 7.56 3.09 -10.27
N ALA A 68 6.71 3.86 -9.63
CA ALA A 68 5.75 3.34 -8.65
C ALA A 68 4.86 2.23 -9.21
N LEU A 69 4.44 2.34 -10.47
CA LEU A 69 3.61 1.32 -11.12
C LEU A 69 4.34 0.00 -11.37
N LEU A 70 5.66 0.03 -11.46
CA LEU A 70 6.50 -1.17 -11.58
C LEU A 70 6.79 -1.80 -10.23
N ILE A 71 7.17 -0.96 -9.25
CA ILE A 71 7.70 -1.41 -7.97
C ILE A 71 6.58 -1.79 -6.99
N TYR A 72 5.49 -1.01 -6.93
CA TYR A 72 4.47 -1.24 -5.92
C TYR A 72 3.47 -2.31 -6.34
N PRO A 73 3.08 -3.24 -5.41
CA PRO A 73 2.18 -4.33 -5.70
C PRO A 73 0.84 -3.89 -6.31
N PRO A 74 0.36 -4.57 -7.38
CA PRO A 74 -0.70 -4.02 -8.23
C PRO A 74 -2.13 -4.28 -7.75
N LEU A 75 -2.39 -5.23 -6.84
CA LEU A 75 -3.75 -5.74 -6.61
C LEU A 75 -4.73 -4.65 -6.16
N PHE A 76 -4.35 -3.83 -5.17
CA PHE A 76 -5.24 -2.77 -4.69
C PHE A 76 -5.47 -1.70 -5.78
N ARG A 77 -4.41 -1.30 -6.47
CA ARG A 77 -4.49 -0.35 -7.58
C ARG A 77 -5.42 -0.86 -8.70
N LEU A 78 -5.46 -2.17 -8.97
CA LEU A 78 -6.38 -2.77 -9.94
C LEU A 78 -7.82 -2.74 -9.44
N LEU A 79 -8.06 -2.98 -8.15
CA LEU A 79 -9.41 -2.89 -7.56
C LEU A 79 -10.02 -1.49 -7.72
N VAL A 80 -9.20 -0.45 -7.66
CA VAL A 80 -9.63 0.95 -7.83
C VAL A 80 -9.53 1.37 -9.30
N GLY A 81 -8.48 0.97 -10.00
CA GLY A 81 -8.19 1.39 -11.37
C GLY A 81 -9.16 0.84 -12.41
N ILE A 82 -9.64 -0.40 -12.26
CA ILE A 82 -10.62 -0.98 -13.20
C ILE A 82 -11.93 -0.17 -13.23
N PRO A 83 -12.57 0.17 -12.10
CA PRO A 83 -13.69 1.11 -12.09
C PRO A 83 -13.37 2.47 -12.69
N LEU A 84 -12.16 3.03 -12.47
CA LEU A 84 -11.73 4.29 -13.10
C LEU A 84 -11.65 4.17 -14.62
N VAL A 85 -11.11 3.07 -15.16
CA VAL A 85 -11.11 2.81 -16.63
C VAL A 85 -12.51 2.75 -17.18
N ALA A 86 -13.46 2.21 -16.40
CA ALA A 86 -14.88 2.16 -16.76
C ALA A 86 -15.61 3.53 -16.61
N GLY A 87 -14.91 4.60 -16.25
CA GLY A 87 -15.47 5.95 -16.15
C GLY A 87 -16.05 6.30 -14.78
N MET A 88 -15.87 5.47 -13.74
CA MET A 88 -16.32 5.80 -12.39
C MET A 88 -15.50 6.97 -11.83
N PRO A 89 -16.14 7.95 -11.12
CA PRO A 89 -15.41 9.01 -10.43
C PRO A 89 -14.39 8.46 -9.41
N PRO A 90 -13.25 9.14 -9.20
CA PRO A 90 -12.14 8.62 -8.37
C PRO A 90 -12.51 8.28 -6.93
N ASP A 91 -13.35 9.08 -6.29
CA ASP A 91 -13.85 8.86 -4.93
C ASP A 91 -14.73 7.61 -4.85
N HIS A 92 -15.66 7.42 -5.80
CA HIS A 92 -16.50 6.24 -5.88
C HIS A 92 -15.69 4.98 -6.24
N ALA A 93 -14.74 5.08 -7.15
CA ALA A 93 -13.85 3.99 -7.51
C ALA A 93 -13.02 3.54 -6.30
N LEU A 94 -12.49 4.49 -5.52
CA LEU A 94 -11.76 4.20 -4.29
C LEU A 94 -12.68 3.57 -3.24
N ALA A 95 -13.86 4.14 -3.01
CA ALA A 95 -14.83 3.59 -2.08
C ALA A 95 -15.24 2.14 -2.46
N SER A 96 -15.43 1.85 -3.76
CA SER A 96 -15.72 0.50 -4.23
C SER A 96 -14.57 -0.48 -3.96
N GLY A 97 -13.32 -0.07 -4.19
CA GLY A 97 -12.14 -0.86 -3.85
C GLY A 97 -12.06 -1.17 -2.34
N LEU A 98 -12.38 -0.19 -1.49
CA LEU A 98 -12.42 -0.37 -0.03
C LEU A 98 -13.55 -1.29 0.45
N LEU A 99 -14.69 -1.30 -0.27
CA LEU A 99 -15.74 -2.30 -0.01
C LEU A 99 -15.21 -3.72 -0.24
N VAL A 100 -14.45 -3.94 -1.30
CA VAL A 100 -13.82 -5.25 -1.55
C VAL A 100 -12.86 -5.61 -0.42
N VAL A 101 -12.06 -4.67 0.10
CA VAL A 101 -11.14 -4.89 1.23
C VAL A 101 -11.91 -5.36 2.47
N THR A 102 -13.00 -4.68 2.85
CA THR A 102 -13.81 -5.07 4.01
C THR A 102 -14.53 -6.41 3.82
N LEU A 103 -15.00 -6.69 2.60
CA LEU A 103 -15.60 -7.99 2.25
C LEU A 103 -14.59 -9.13 2.33
N VAL A 104 -13.39 -8.96 1.79
CA VAL A 104 -12.32 -9.99 1.86
C VAL A 104 -12.00 -10.33 3.31
N ASN A 105 -11.92 -9.34 4.19
CA ASN A 105 -11.65 -9.53 5.61
C ASN A 105 -12.81 -10.27 6.31
N ALA A 106 -14.03 -9.75 6.23
CA ALA A 106 -15.17 -10.28 6.99
C ALA A 106 -15.62 -11.67 6.47
N VAL A 107 -15.71 -11.83 5.14
CA VAL A 107 -16.10 -13.10 4.52
C VAL A 107 -15.04 -14.17 4.76
N GLY A 108 -13.75 -13.82 4.65
CA GLY A 108 -12.65 -14.74 4.95
C GLY A 108 -12.72 -15.30 6.38
N ALA A 109 -12.92 -14.42 7.36
CA ALA A 109 -13.08 -14.80 8.76
C ALA A 109 -14.34 -15.68 8.99
N ALA A 110 -15.48 -15.32 8.36
CA ALA A 110 -16.71 -16.09 8.48
C ALA A 110 -16.61 -17.50 7.87
N VAL A 111 -15.97 -17.59 6.69
CA VAL A 111 -15.75 -18.89 6.02
C VAL A 111 -14.79 -19.77 6.84
N LEU A 112 -13.71 -19.19 7.36
CA LEU A 112 -12.81 -19.90 8.27
C LEU A 112 -13.56 -20.39 9.51
N ALA A 113 -14.31 -19.50 10.17
CA ALA A 113 -15.10 -19.83 11.36
C ALA A 113 -16.10 -20.97 11.09
N LYS A 114 -16.77 -20.93 9.92
CA LYS A 114 -17.71 -21.96 9.49
C LYS A 114 -17.06 -23.34 9.31
N HIS A 115 -15.85 -23.36 8.75
CA HIS A 115 -15.17 -24.62 8.40
C HIS A 115 -14.30 -25.19 9.50
N TRP A 116 -13.85 -24.36 10.43
CA TRP A 116 -12.94 -24.77 11.49
C TRP A 116 -13.65 -24.94 12.85
N LEU A 117 -14.61 -24.06 13.20
CA LEU A 117 -15.25 -24.05 14.50
C LEU A 117 -16.61 -24.78 14.48
N HIS A 118 -16.87 -25.57 15.53
CA HIS A 118 -18.14 -26.27 15.68
C HIS A 118 -19.17 -25.46 16.47
N GLN A 119 -18.76 -24.70 17.48
CA GLN A 119 -19.65 -23.93 18.36
C GLN A 119 -20.02 -22.57 17.76
N GLY A 120 -21.32 -22.23 17.79
CA GLY A 120 -21.87 -21.02 17.17
C GLY A 120 -21.30 -19.72 17.74
N MET A 121 -21.18 -19.63 19.07
CA MET A 121 -20.67 -18.44 19.77
C MET A 121 -19.25 -18.06 19.30
N TRP A 122 -18.35 -19.04 19.19
CA TRP A 122 -16.97 -18.79 18.78
C TRP A 122 -16.83 -18.42 17.30
N ARG A 123 -17.78 -18.85 16.46
CA ARG A 123 -17.86 -18.36 15.07
C ARG A 123 -18.14 -16.87 15.01
N TRP A 124 -19.06 -16.41 15.84
CA TRP A 124 -19.38 -14.99 15.95
C TRP A 124 -18.22 -14.18 16.54
N ALA A 125 -17.59 -14.69 17.61
CA ALA A 125 -16.44 -14.05 18.24
C ALA A 125 -15.28 -13.88 17.25
N LEU A 126 -15.00 -14.90 16.41
CA LEU A 126 -13.98 -14.80 15.38
C LEU A 126 -14.34 -13.76 14.31
N LEU A 127 -15.59 -13.76 13.82
CA LEU A 127 -16.07 -12.80 12.83
C LEU A 127 -15.98 -11.36 13.37
N TRP A 128 -16.55 -11.10 14.53
CA TRP A 128 -16.51 -9.77 15.15
C TRP A 128 -15.07 -9.33 15.45
N GLY A 129 -14.25 -10.22 16.00
CA GLY A 129 -12.84 -9.92 16.27
C GLY A 129 -12.03 -9.61 15.00
N ALA A 130 -12.35 -10.23 13.88
CA ALA A 130 -11.72 -9.95 12.60
C ALA A 130 -12.14 -8.58 12.04
N VAL A 131 -13.44 -8.27 12.08
CA VAL A 131 -13.97 -7.00 11.57
C VAL A 131 -13.55 -5.81 12.45
N LEU A 132 -13.54 -6.01 13.76
CA LEU A 132 -13.12 -5.01 14.75
C LEU A 132 -11.62 -5.10 15.09
N ASN A 133 -10.80 -5.74 14.26
CA ASN A 133 -9.35 -5.73 14.43
C ASN A 133 -8.84 -4.28 14.49
N PRO A 134 -8.27 -3.83 15.63
CA PRO A 134 -7.87 -2.43 15.80
C PRO A 134 -6.88 -1.96 14.75
N TYR A 135 -5.93 -2.81 14.37
CA TYR A 135 -4.94 -2.45 13.36
C TYR A 135 -5.52 -2.40 11.94
N PHE A 136 -6.47 -3.29 11.63
CA PHE A 136 -7.22 -3.23 10.37
C PHE A 136 -8.00 -1.92 10.24
N LEU A 137 -8.68 -1.51 11.30
CA LEU A 137 -9.46 -0.27 11.33
C LEU A 137 -8.58 0.97 11.20
N VAL A 138 -7.40 0.97 11.85
CA VAL A 138 -6.40 2.04 11.69
C VAL A 138 -5.90 2.13 10.25
N ASN A 139 -5.58 1.00 9.62
CA ASN A 139 -5.17 1.00 8.22
C ASN A 139 -6.29 1.46 7.28
N LEU A 140 -7.55 1.15 7.63
CA LEU A 140 -8.71 1.52 6.84
C LEU A 140 -9.04 3.02 6.94
N TYR A 141 -9.09 3.57 8.18
CA TYR A 141 -9.65 4.90 8.43
C TYR A 141 -8.62 5.98 8.75
N VAL A 142 -7.45 5.62 9.27
CA VAL A 142 -6.51 6.60 9.84
C VAL A 142 -5.24 6.70 9.01
N ARG A 143 -4.69 5.55 8.64
CA ARG A 143 -3.40 5.50 7.95
C ARG A 143 -3.53 5.51 6.43
N GLY A 144 -4.65 5.00 5.89
CA GLY A 144 -4.82 4.86 4.45
C GLY A 144 -3.98 3.73 3.83
N ALA A 145 -3.44 2.82 4.64
CA ALA A 145 -2.62 1.69 4.17
C ALA A 145 -3.51 0.54 3.66
N TRP A 146 -4.35 0.84 2.69
CA TRP A 146 -5.40 -0.07 2.19
C TRP A 146 -4.88 -1.34 1.54
N PRO A 147 -3.74 -1.35 0.80
CA PRO A 147 -3.14 -2.59 0.32
C PRO A 147 -2.69 -3.51 1.46
N GLU A 148 -2.22 -2.95 2.57
CA GLU A 148 -1.88 -3.70 3.77
C GLU A 148 -3.14 -4.26 4.45
N ALA A 149 -4.23 -3.47 4.52
CA ALA A 149 -5.52 -3.96 5.02
C ALA A 149 -6.08 -5.10 4.15
N LEU A 150 -5.94 -5.03 2.83
CA LEU A 150 -6.30 -6.12 1.92
C LEU A 150 -5.50 -7.40 2.22
N ALA A 151 -4.19 -7.26 2.39
CA ALA A 151 -3.33 -8.37 2.75
C ALA A 151 -3.73 -9.00 4.11
N GLN A 152 -4.09 -8.19 5.10
CA GLN A 152 -4.61 -8.67 6.39
C GLN A 152 -5.88 -9.51 6.23
N GLY A 153 -6.81 -9.04 5.39
CA GLY A 153 -8.01 -9.82 5.06
C GLY A 153 -7.70 -11.16 4.40
N LEU A 154 -6.68 -11.21 3.55
CA LEU A 154 -6.23 -12.43 2.88
C LEU A 154 -5.59 -13.45 3.84
N LEU A 155 -5.10 -13.04 5.01
CA LEU A 155 -4.59 -13.97 6.02
C LEU A 155 -5.68 -14.93 6.55
N TRP A 156 -6.94 -14.53 6.58
CA TRP A 156 -8.05 -15.43 6.93
C TRP A 156 -8.23 -16.54 5.90
N TRP A 157 -8.11 -16.20 4.61
CA TRP A 157 -8.18 -17.16 3.51
C TRP A 157 -6.97 -18.09 3.50
N LEU A 158 -5.79 -17.56 3.81
CA LEU A 158 -4.57 -18.36 3.96
C LEU A 158 -4.72 -19.35 5.11
N THR A 159 -5.27 -18.92 6.25
CA THR A 159 -5.55 -19.78 7.41
C THR A 159 -6.58 -20.87 7.04
N LEU A 160 -7.61 -20.52 6.29
CA LEU A 160 -8.57 -21.50 5.77
C LEU A 160 -7.89 -22.53 4.84
N GLY A 161 -7.00 -22.07 3.97
CA GLY A 161 -6.16 -22.93 3.14
C GLY A 161 -5.32 -23.89 3.98
N LEU A 162 -4.66 -23.38 5.04
CA LEU A 162 -3.87 -24.19 5.97
C LEU A 162 -4.71 -25.24 6.70
N VAL A 163 -5.93 -24.89 7.13
CA VAL A 163 -6.91 -25.85 7.69
C VAL A 163 -7.23 -26.94 6.65
N GLY A 164 -7.43 -26.54 5.40
CA GLY A 164 -7.67 -27.47 4.30
C GLY A 164 -6.48 -28.41 4.02
N LEU A 165 -5.26 -27.88 4.02
CA LEU A 165 -4.02 -28.68 3.87
C LEU A 165 -3.87 -29.70 4.99
N LYS A 166 -4.05 -29.27 6.25
CA LYS A 166 -4.03 -30.13 7.42
C LYS A 166 -5.06 -31.25 7.35
N GLN A 167 -6.27 -30.97 6.85
CA GLN A 167 -7.36 -31.92 6.72
C GLN A 167 -7.29 -32.78 5.43
N GLY A 168 -6.26 -32.58 4.60
CA GLY A 168 -6.12 -33.28 3.32
C GLY A 168 -7.14 -32.89 2.24
N LYS A 169 -7.89 -31.78 2.44
CA LYS A 169 -8.91 -31.31 1.50
C LYS A 169 -8.28 -30.81 0.19
N ARG A 170 -8.93 -31.12 -0.95
CA ARG A 170 -8.46 -30.69 -2.28
C ARG A 170 -8.34 -29.18 -2.41
N LEU A 171 -9.28 -28.42 -1.86
CA LEU A 171 -9.31 -26.95 -1.91
C LEU A 171 -8.22 -26.27 -1.05
N GLY A 172 -7.59 -26.98 -0.10
CA GLY A 172 -6.54 -26.40 0.74
C GLY A 172 -5.36 -25.86 -0.06
N PHE A 173 -4.92 -26.60 -1.09
CA PHE A 173 -3.82 -26.22 -1.95
C PHE A 173 -4.11 -24.94 -2.77
N PRO A 174 -5.12 -24.90 -3.66
CA PRO A 174 -5.36 -23.73 -4.50
C PRO A 174 -5.73 -22.49 -3.67
N LEU A 175 -6.43 -22.66 -2.56
CA LEU A 175 -6.79 -21.56 -1.69
C LEU A 175 -5.56 -20.94 -1.00
N SER A 176 -4.62 -21.76 -0.53
CA SER A 176 -3.35 -21.28 0.02
C SER A 176 -2.54 -20.52 -1.04
N SER A 177 -2.43 -21.09 -2.25
CA SER A 177 -1.72 -20.46 -3.37
C SER A 177 -2.33 -19.11 -3.74
N ALA A 178 -3.66 -19.06 -3.89
CA ALA A 178 -4.37 -17.83 -4.25
C ALA A 178 -4.25 -16.74 -3.16
N ALA A 179 -4.36 -17.13 -1.88
CA ALA A 179 -4.21 -16.18 -0.78
C ALA A 179 -2.78 -15.63 -0.69
N LEU A 180 -1.76 -16.48 -0.82
CA LEU A 180 -0.35 -16.05 -0.85
C LEU A 180 -0.09 -15.13 -2.06
N ALA A 181 -0.55 -15.50 -3.25
CA ALA A 181 -0.43 -14.67 -4.44
C ALA A 181 -1.12 -13.32 -4.25
N GLY A 182 -2.32 -13.30 -3.68
CA GLY A 182 -3.04 -12.09 -3.35
C GLY A 182 -2.28 -11.18 -2.38
N VAL A 183 -1.63 -11.74 -1.36
CA VAL A 183 -0.79 -10.96 -0.42
C VAL A 183 0.42 -10.38 -1.14
N ILE A 184 1.14 -11.18 -1.97
CA ILE A 184 2.30 -10.72 -2.75
C ILE A 184 1.91 -9.56 -3.67
N LEU A 185 0.75 -9.64 -4.30
CA LEU A 185 0.24 -8.60 -5.18
C LEU A 185 -0.40 -7.42 -4.44
N SER A 186 -0.54 -7.48 -3.10
CA SER A 186 -1.12 -6.40 -2.30
C SER A 186 -0.08 -5.48 -1.69
N ASN A 187 0.91 -6.02 -0.95
CA ASN A 187 1.86 -5.19 -0.20
C ASN A 187 3.16 -5.95 0.09
N TRP A 188 4.33 -5.33 -0.15
CA TRP A 188 5.64 -5.94 0.06
C TRP A 188 5.91 -6.35 1.50
N ASN A 189 5.65 -5.44 2.45
CA ASN A 189 5.91 -5.70 3.86
C ASN A 189 4.99 -6.79 4.41
N ALA A 190 3.71 -6.78 3.99
CA ALA A 190 2.77 -7.82 4.33
C ALA A 190 3.15 -9.17 3.70
N SER A 191 3.77 -9.17 2.51
CA SER A 191 4.27 -10.40 1.87
C SER A 191 5.39 -11.03 2.67
N LEU A 192 6.37 -10.23 3.09
CA LEU A 192 7.47 -10.71 3.92
C LEU A 192 6.97 -11.23 5.27
N LEU A 193 6.10 -10.46 5.93
CA LEU A 193 5.47 -10.86 7.18
C LEU A 193 4.69 -12.17 7.02
N THR A 194 3.93 -12.29 5.92
CA THR A 194 3.15 -13.51 5.62
C THR A 194 4.05 -14.71 5.32
N ALA A 195 5.19 -14.52 4.65
CA ALA A 195 6.15 -15.58 4.44
C ALA A 195 6.67 -16.16 5.77
N LEU A 196 7.00 -15.31 6.74
CA LEU A 196 7.40 -15.74 8.08
C LEU A 196 6.26 -16.48 8.80
N ILE A 197 5.05 -15.94 8.77
CA ILE A 197 3.85 -16.57 9.32
C ILE A 197 3.60 -17.94 8.68
N TRP A 198 3.78 -18.05 7.37
CA TRP A 198 3.59 -19.27 6.60
C TRP A 198 4.62 -20.35 6.94
N LEU A 199 5.88 -19.95 7.14
CA LEU A 199 6.95 -20.83 7.61
C LEU A 199 6.66 -21.36 9.04
N MET A 200 6.27 -20.47 9.96
CA MET A 200 5.89 -20.85 11.33
C MET A 200 4.71 -21.82 11.33
N ALA A 201 3.72 -21.61 10.45
CA ALA A 201 2.56 -22.48 10.33
C ALA A 201 2.96 -23.92 9.93
N ALA A 202 3.93 -24.06 9.05
CA ALA A 202 4.42 -25.38 8.61
C ALA A 202 4.92 -26.21 9.80
N GLY A 203 5.76 -25.64 10.64
CA GLY A 203 6.33 -26.33 11.80
C GLY A 203 5.30 -26.71 12.86
N VAL A 204 4.25 -25.89 13.06
CA VAL A 204 3.27 -26.09 14.14
C VAL A 204 2.07 -26.95 13.71
N VAL A 205 1.61 -26.78 12.44
CA VAL A 205 0.31 -27.30 11.98
C VAL A 205 0.45 -28.61 11.20
N LEU A 206 1.49 -28.74 10.36
CA LEU A 206 1.62 -29.86 9.44
C LEU A 206 2.32 -31.05 10.11
N ARG A 207 1.89 -32.27 9.76
CA ARG A 207 2.36 -33.51 10.39
C ARG A 207 2.92 -34.54 9.43
N GLY A 208 2.51 -34.52 8.16
CA GLY A 208 2.88 -35.57 7.21
C GLY A 208 3.54 -35.02 5.94
N PRO A 209 4.35 -35.86 5.24
CA PRO A 209 5.11 -35.42 4.07
C PRO A 209 4.23 -34.89 2.94
N ARG A 210 3.04 -35.47 2.73
CA ARG A 210 2.08 -34.99 1.73
C ARG A 210 1.54 -33.58 2.06
N GLN A 211 1.36 -33.25 3.35
CA GLN A 211 0.93 -31.91 3.76
C GLN A 211 2.06 -30.90 3.54
N TRP A 212 3.29 -31.26 3.88
CA TRP A 212 4.47 -30.46 3.63
C TRP A 212 4.70 -30.20 2.15
N LEU A 213 4.60 -31.23 1.32
CA LEU A 213 4.74 -31.09 -0.13
C LEU A 213 3.68 -30.13 -0.69
N ARG A 214 2.41 -30.30 -0.34
CA ARG A 214 1.34 -29.40 -0.79
C ARG A 214 1.52 -27.97 -0.29
N TRP A 215 1.99 -27.82 0.93
CA TRP A 215 2.34 -26.52 1.50
C TRP A 215 3.46 -25.85 0.70
N LEU A 216 4.56 -26.54 0.44
CA LEU A 216 5.67 -26.04 -0.36
C LEU A 216 5.22 -25.67 -1.78
N LEU A 217 4.51 -26.60 -2.45
CA LEU A 217 4.00 -26.36 -3.80
C LEU A 217 3.02 -25.18 -3.86
N SER A 218 2.22 -24.95 -2.80
CA SER A 218 1.34 -23.77 -2.78
C SER A 218 2.10 -22.46 -2.72
N GLY A 219 3.21 -22.39 -1.99
CA GLY A 219 4.12 -21.25 -1.98
C GLY A 219 4.81 -21.04 -3.33
N LEU A 220 5.35 -22.12 -3.90
CA LEU A 220 6.01 -22.07 -5.22
C LEU A 220 5.04 -21.65 -6.33
N LEU A 221 3.81 -22.14 -6.32
CA LEU A 221 2.78 -21.73 -7.29
C LEU A 221 2.42 -20.26 -7.12
N ALA A 222 2.29 -19.77 -5.88
CA ALA A 222 2.03 -18.35 -5.63
C ALA A 222 3.16 -17.47 -6.18
N LEU A 223 4.42 -17.84 -5.92
CA LEU A 223 5.59 -17.14 -6.46
C LEU A 223 5.63 -17.21 -8.00
N ALA A 224 5.36 -18.36 -8.59
CA ALA A 224 5.37 -18.51 -10.04
C ALA A 224 4.29 -17.66 -10.73
N VAL A 225 3.06 -17.68 -10.23
CA VAL A 225 1.95 -16.90 -10.80
C VAL A 225 2.17 -15.39 -10.65
N THR A 226 2.82 -14.96 -9.59
CA THR A 226 3.11 -13.54 -9.34
C THR A 226 4.44 -13.06 -9.91
N SER A 227 5.25 -13.96 -10.49
CA SER A 227 6.57 -13.64 -11.04
C SER A 227 6.59 -12.54 -12.11
N PRO A 228 5.56 -12.37 -12.98
CA PRO A 228 5.52 -11.26 -13.92
C PRO A 228 5.50 -9.88 -13.25
N PHE A 229 5.13 -9.82 -11.97
CA PHE A 229 5.20 -8.59 -11.18
C PHE A 229 6.51 -8.49 -10.39
N TRP A 230 6.80 -9.46 -9.50
CA TRP A 230 7.87 -9.29 -8.53
C TRP A 230 9.28 -9.41 -9.13
N ILE A 231 9.48 -10.18 -10.21
CA ILE A 231 10.79 -10.28 -10.85
C ILE A 231 11.21 -8.93 -11.45
N PRO A 232 10.41 -8.28 -12.33
CA PRO A 232 10.75 -6.96 -12.85
C PRO A 232 10.92 -5.92 -11.75
N ALA A 233 10.06 -5.95 -10.72
CA ALA A 233 10.15 -5.03 -9.59
C ALA A 233 11.48 -5.17 -8.84
N LEU A 234 11.91 -6.40 -8.51
CA LEU A 234 13.18 -6.63 -7.84
C LEU A 234 14.39 -6.23 -8.69
N LEU A 235 14.35 -6.49 -10.00
CA LEU A 235 15.42 -6.09 -10.92
C LEU A 235 15.53 -4.57 -11.04
N ALA A 236 14.43 -3.85 -10.88
CA ALA A 236 14.42 -2.38 -10.94
C ALA A 236 14.79 -1.70 -9.61
N LEU A 237 14.71 -2.40 -8.46
CA LEU A 237 15.01 -1.80 -7.15
C LEU A 237 16.35 -1.05 -7.07
N PRO A 238 17.47 -1.53 -7.64
CA PRO A 238 18.75 -0.81 -7.58
C PRO A 238 18.71 0.54 -8.33
N THR A 239 17.79 0.70 -9.28
CA THR A 239 17.67 1.92 -10.10
C THR A 239 16.67 2.92 -9.51
N VAL A 240 16.06 2.60 -8.38
CA VAL A 240 14.99 3.39 -7.78
C VAL A 240 15.34 3.75 -6.35
N ARG A 241 15.06 4.96 -5.96
CA ARG A 241 15.12 5.39 -4.56
C ARG A 241 13.77 5.13 -3.89
N PRO A 242 13.70 4.30 -2.83
CA PRO A 242 12.45 4.08 -2.11
C PRO A 242 12.04 5.35 -1.36
N PRO A 243 10.72 5.57 -1.16
CA PRO A 243 10.19 6.77 -0.48
C PRO A 243 10.58 6.85 1.00
N ILE A 244 10.89 5.74 1.62
CA ILE A 244 11.31 5.65 3.03
C ILE A 244 12.69 5.02 3.07
N PRO A 245 13.63 5.54 3.90
CA PRO A 245 14.94 4.94 4.05
C PRO A 245 14.84 3.44 4.35
N GLU A 246 15.70 2.68 3.71
CA GLU A 246 15.78 1.24 3.98
C GLU A 246 16.32 1.02 5.38
N GLY A 247 15.67 0.18 6.15
CA GLY A 247 16.13 -0.25 7.46
C GLY A 247 15.04 -0.21 8.52
N LEU A 248 15.41 -0.75 9.67
CA LEU A 248 14.56 -0.78 10.84
C LEU A 248 14.49 0.62 11.46
N LEU A 249 13.30 1.13 11.64
CA LEU A 249 13.08 2.36 12.40
C LEU A 249 13.03 2.01 13.90
N ALA A 250 14.18 2.08 14.55
CA ALA A 250 14.33 1.71 15.96
C ALA A 250 13.44 2.53 16.91
N GLY A 251 13.12 3.77 16.55
CA GLY A 251 12.17 4.61 17.28
C GLY A 251 10.71 4.14 17.25
N GLU A 252 10.38 3.17 16.41
CA GLU A 252 9.02 2.66 16.21
C GLU A 252 8.72 1.37 17.00
N PHE A 253 9.64 0.91 17.83
CA PHE A 253 9.36 -0.15 18.81
C PHE A 253 8.44 0.34 19.92
N PHE A 254 7.66 -0.56 20.49
CA PHE A 254 6.86 -0.28 21.66
C PHE A 254 7.74 0.12 22.83
N GLY A 255 7.45 1.28 23.44
CA GLY A 255 8.23 1.82 24.57
C GLY A 255 9.40 2.74 24.18
N SER A 256 9.68 2.92 22.89
CA SER A 256 10.73 3.84 22.43
C SER A 256 10.36 5.33 22.46
N GLY A 257 9.16 5.69 22.85
CA GLY A 257 8.67 7.07 22.92
C GLY A 257 8.24 7.68 21.58
N GLN A 258 8.69 7.16 20.45
CA GLN A 258 8.31 7.62 19.10
C GLN A 258 7.15 6.85 18.49
N ALA A 259 6.90 5.62 18.91
CA ALA A 259 5.76 4.81 18.46
C ALA A 259 4.39 5.49 18.68
N GLY A 260 4.37 6.58 19.45
CA GLY A 260 3.20 7.43 19.66
C GLY A 260 2.89 8.41 18.53
N GLN A 261 3.80 8.69 17.60
CA GLN A 261 3.56 9.68 16.54
C GLN A 261 2.42 9.25 15.60
N PHE A 262 2.25 7.95 15.37
CA PHE A 262 1.13 7.41 14.60
C PHE A 262 -0.10 7.07 15.45
N SER A 263 -0.14 7.53 16.71
CA SER A 263 -1.28 7.33 17.62
C SER A 263 -1.64 5.86 17.89
N PHE A 264 -0.69 4.94 17.73
CA PHE A 264 -0.89 3.53 18.07
C PHE A 264 -0.82 3.27 19.58
N GLY A 265 -0.34 4.23 20.40
CA GLY A 265 -0.07 4.02 21.82
C GLY A 265 -1.25 3.41 22.60
N ARG A 266 -2.49 3.86 22.34
CA ARG A 266 -3.68 3.29 22.98
C ARG A 266 -4.01 1.89 22.46
N LEU A 267 -3.87 1.66 21.16
CA LEU A 267 -4.14 0.36 20.52
C LEU A 267 -3.13 -0.70 20.96
N ILE A 268 -1.91 -0.29 21.24
CA ILE A 268 -0.83 -1.11 21.78
C ILE A 268 -1.22 -1.71 23.13
N TRP A 269 -1.70 -0.89 24.06
CA TRP A 269 -2.13 -1.34 25.39
C TRP A 269 -3.30 -2.31 25.29
N ILE A 270 -4.26 -2.06 24.42
CA ILE A 270 -5.39 -2.95 24.18
C ILE A 270 -4.89 -4.33 23.73
N GLN A 271 -3.93 -4.37 22.80
CA GLN A 271 -3.36 -5.63 22.33
C GLN A 271 -2.48 -6.29 23.38
N ALA A 272 -1.70 -5.52 24.15
CA ALA A 272 -0.92 -6.06 25.26
C ALA A 272 -1.81 -6.74 26.32
N VAL A 273 -2.96 -6.14 26.66
CA VAL A 273 -3.95 -6.75 27.55
C VAL A 273 -4.50 -8.05 26.98
N VAL A 274 -4.86 -8.07 25.70
CA VAL A 274 -5.36 -9.27 25.01
C VAL A 274 -4.30 -10.37 25.01
N ILE A 275 -3.06 -10.04 24.71
CA ILE A 275 -1.95 -11.00 24.68
C ILE A 275 -1.59 -11.47 26.09
N GLY A 276 -1.54 -10.54 27.05
CA GLY A 276 -1.36 -10.89 28.47
C GLY A 276 -2.42 -11.90 28.94
N SER A 277 -3.68 -11.72 28.52
CA SER A 277 -4.74 -12.67 28.83
C SER A 277 -4.49 -14.07 28.22
N ILE A 278 -3.90 -14.16 27.03
CA ILE A 278 -3.49 -15.44 26.42
C ILE A 278 -2.41 -16.12 27.24
N LEU A 279 -1.35 -15.38 27.60
CA LEU A 279 -0.24 -15.90 28.38
C LEU A 279 -0.70 -16.38 29.75
N ILE A 280 -1.53 -15.59 30.42
CA ILE A 280 -2.15 -15.96 31.70
C ILE A 280 -3.03 -17.21 31.54
N SER A 281 -3.85 -17.29 30.50
CA SER A 281 -4.68 -18.47 30.25
C SER A 281 -3.85 -19.74 30.06
N ARG A 282 -2.71 -19.60 29.38
CA ARG A 282 -1.76 -20.72 29.16
C ARG A 282 -1.05 -21.12 30.46
N TRP A 283 -0.63 -20.13 31.24
CA TRP A 283 -0.02 -20.37 32.55
C TRP A 283 -0.99 -21.09 33.51
N LEU A 284 -2.28 -20.71 33.50
CA LEU A 284 -3.35 -21.38 34.25
C LEU A 284 -3.68 -22.79 33.70
N GLY A 285 -2.93 -23.28 32.73
CA GLY A 285 -3.12 -24.62 32.15
C GLY A 285 -4.28 -24.77 31.19
N TRP A 286 -4.92 -23.65 30.81
CA TRP A 286 -5.99 -23.67 29.80
C TRP A 286 -5.41 -24.01 28.43
N GLY A 287 -6.15 -24.79 27.66
CA GLY A 287 -5.74 -25.13 26.30
C GLY A 287 -4.62 -26.19 26.20
N ARG A 288 -4.48 -27.09 27.21
CA ARG A 288 -3.49 -28.19 27.14
C ARG A 288 -3.71 -29.12 25.94
N SER A 289 -4.94 -29.27 25.47
CA SER A 289 -5.32 -30.10 24.31
C SER A 289 -5.78 -29.29 23.09
N VAL A 290 -5.24 -28.08 22.90
CA VAL A 290 -5.61 -27.19 21.80
C VAL A 290 -5.17 -27.80 20.46
N ASP A 291 -6.03 -27.65 19.45
CA ASP A 291 -5.73 -28.10 18.09
C ASP A 291 -4.53 -27.33 17.50
N PRO A 292 -3.84 -27.86 16.48
CA PRO A 292 -2.66 -27.23 15.90
C PRO A 292 -2.88 -25.81 15.40
N ILE A 293 -4.07 -25.44 14.92
CA ILE A 293 -4.39 -24.07 14.47
C ILE A 293 -4.38 -23.10 15.65
N GLY A 294 -4.98 -23.51 16.79
CA GLY A 294 -4.93 -22.71 18.01
C GLY A 294 -3.51 -22.57 18.58
N ARG A 295 -2.69 -23.66 18.54
CA ARG A 295 -1.28 -23.58 18.92
C ARG A 295 -0.49 -22.62 18.03
N TRP A 296 -0.72 -22.67 16.74
CA TRP A 296 -0.14 -21.70 15.80
C TRP A 296 -0.58 -20.28 16.14
N GLY A 297 -1.89 -20.08 16.45
CA GLY A 297 -2.39 -18.78 16.92
C GLY A 297 -1.65 -18.26 18.14
N MET A 298 -1.35 -19.11 19.13
CA MET A 298 -0.56 -18.75 20.30
C MET A 298 0.88 -18.35 19.91
N VAL A 299 1.52 -19.12 19.03
CA VAL A 299 2.87 -18.81 18.56
C VAL A 299 2.89 -17.46 17.83
N LEU A 300 1.91 -17.20 16.96
CA LEU A 300 1.78 -15.90 16.27
C LEU A 300 1.62 -14.74 17.26
N ALA A 301 0.75 -14.91 18.24
CA ALA A 301 0.49 -13.85 19.22
C ALA A 301 1.74 -13.56 20.07
N ALA A 302 2.42 -14.61 20.55
CA ALA A 302 3.61 -14.47 21.38
C ALA A 302 4.80 -13.91 20.57
N SER A 303 5.09 -14.46 19.39
CA SER A 303 6.21 -13.99 18.56
C SER A 303 5.99 -12.58 18.07
N GLY A 304 4.77 -12.25 17.64
CA GLY A 304 4.45 -10.91 17.21
C GLY A 304 4.61 -9.88 18.34
N LEU A 305 4.18 -10.21 19.57
CA LEU A 305 4.42 -9.34 20.73
C LEU A 305 5.91 -9.11 20.96
N VAL A 306 6.71 -10.17 21.00
CA VAL A 306 8.17 -10.08 21.24
C VAL A 306 8.82 -9.25 20.15
N LEU A 307 8.44 -9.45 18.88
CA LEU A 307 9.01 -8.74 17.73
C LEU A 307 8.60 -7.25 17.67
N MET A 308 7.62 -6.82 18.45
CA MET A 308 7.28 -5.40 18.61
C MET A 308 8.06 -4.71 19.73
N LEU A 309 8.78 -5.43 20.57
CA LEU A 309 9.51 -4.87 21.70
C LEU A 309 10.98 -4.61 21.35
N PRO A 310 11.63 -3.61 21.96
CA PRO A 310 13.05 -3.31 21.75
C PRO A 310 13.99 -4.50 21.99
N VAL A 311 13.61 -5.42 22.87
CA VAL A 311 14.35 -6.66 23.15
C VAL A 311 14.59 -7.52 21.89
N SER A 312 13.78 -7.33 20.85
CA SER A 312 13.93 -8.05 19.58
C SER A 312 14.90 -7.39 18.59
N THR A 313 15.47 -6.23 18.90
CA THR A 313 16.46 -5.55 18.04
C THR A 313 17.55 -6.48 17.50
N PRO A 314 18.17 -7.37 18.31
CA PRO A 314 19.17 -8.31 17.79
C PRO A 314 18.62 -9.26 16.71
N ALA A 315 17.34 -9.67 16.80
CA ALA A 315 16.74 -10.52 15.79
C ALA A 315 16.59 -9.78 14.44
N TYR A 316 16.26 -8.48 14.48
CA TYR A 316 16.19 -7.64 13.28
C TYR A 316 17.58 -7.38 12.70
N GLU A 317 18.62 -7.22 13.53
CA GLU A 317 20.00 -7.03 13.08
C GLU A 317 20.58 -8.29 12.43
N LEU A 318 20.33 -9.46 13.02
CA LEU A 318 20.81 -10.75 12.53
C LEU A 318 20.07 -11.22 11.27
N VAL A 319 18.80 -10.90 11.14
CA VAL A 319 17.92 -11.38 10.06
C VAL A 319 17.57 -10.23 9.13
N SER A 320 18.47 -9.94 8.18
CA SER A 320 18.32 -8.83 7.23
C SER A 320 16.90 -8.69 6.61
N PRO A 321 16.17 -9.76 6.22
CA PRO A 321 14.80 -9.62 5.77
C PRO A 321 13.84 -8.98 6.78
N LEU A 322 14.04 -9.15 8.09
CA LEU A 322 13.19 -8.52 9.11
C LEU A 322 13.31 -7.00 9.09
N GLN A 323 14.50 -6.46 8.79
CA GLN A 323 14.71 -5.00 8.69
C GLN A 323 13.82 -4.36 7.61
N ARG A 324 13.51 -5.11 6.55
CA ARG A 324 12.62 -4.65 5.46
C ARG A 324 11.17 -4.48 5.90
N ILE A 325 10.77 -5.00 7.07
CA ILE A 325 9.45 -4.73 7.65
C ILE A 325 9.33 -3.26 8.06
N GLN A 326 10.44 -2.56 8.32
CA GLN A 326 10.59 -1.15 8.68
C GLN A 326 9.97 -0.80 10.04
N PHE A 327 8.70 -1.11 10.24
CA PHE A 327 7.93 -0.76 11.43
C PHE A 327 7.58 -2.02 12.24
N PRO A 328 8.17 -2.22 13.42
CA PRO A 328 7.88 -3.38 14.28
C PRO A 328 6.39 -3.53 14.62
N TRP A 329 5.65 -2.44 14.73
CA TRP A 329 4.21 -2.47 15.02
C TRP A 329 3.34 -3.13 13.93
N ARG A 330 3.88 -3.43 12.74
CA ARG A 330 3.16 -4.22 11.72
C ARG A 330 2.81 -5.64 12.19
N TRP A 331 3.53 -6.15 13.19
CA TRP A 331 3.19 -7.41 13.84
C TRP A 331 1.86 -7.37 14.60
N LEU A 332 1.24 -6.19 14.79
CA LEU A 332 -0.09 -6.08 15.40
C LEU A 332 -1.16 -6.93 14.70
N SER A 333 -1.12 -7.00 13.36
CA SER A 333 -2.11 -7.78 12.58
C SER A 333 -2.04 -9.28 12.86
N PRO A 334 -0.89 -9.97 12.66
CA PRO A 334 -0.79 -11.38 12.95
C PRO A 334 -0.94 -11.69 14.44
N THR A 335 -0.52 -10.78 15.33
CA THR A 335 -0.69 -10.90 16.77
C THR A 335 -2.17 -10.97 17.16
N TRP A 336 -2.97 -10.05 16.66
CA TRP A 336 -4.41 -10.06 16.90
C TRP A 336 -5.09 -11.29 16.32
N MET A 337 -4.76 -11.64 15.07
CA MET A 337 -5.27 -12.87 14.46
C MET A 337 -4.90 -14.10 15.28
N GLY A 338 -3.65 -14.18 15.73
CA GLY A 338 -3.18 -15.26 16.57
C GLY A 338 -3.96 -15.38 17.88
N ALA A 339 -4.24 -14.26 18.53
CA ALA A 339 -5.06 -14.21 19.73
C ALA A 339 -6.49 -14.75 19.49
N LEU A 340 -7.12 -14.33 18.42
CA LEU A 340 -8.46 -14.82 18.06
C LEU A 340 -8.48 -16.31 17.77
N LEU A 341 -7.48 -16.83 17.05
CA LEU A 341 -7.35 -18.26 16.77
C LEU A 341 -7.12 -19.07 18.05
N TRP A 342 -6.30 -18.57 18.97
CA TRP A 342 -6.09 -19.18 20.28
C TRP A 342 -7.38 -19.24 21.07
N TRP A 343 -8.04 -18.10 21.29
CA TRP A 343 -9.26 -18.04 22.09
C TRP A 343 -10.40 -18.88 21.50
N ALA A 344 -10.56 -18.86 20.18
CA ALA A 344 -11.54 -19.69 19.50
C ALA A 344 -11.28 -21.19 19.72
N SER A 345 -10.02 -21.61 19.71
CA SER A 345 -9.60 -22.98 19.92
C SER A 345 -9.79 -23.44 21.38
N VAL A 346 -9.42 -22.59 22.35
CA VAL A 346 -9.63 -22.87 23.79
C VAL A 346 -11.11 -22.96 24.14
N GLY A 347 -11.93 -22.09 23.54
CA GLY A 347 -13.37 -22.02 23.78
C GLY A 347 -14.16 -23.25 23.37
N VAL A 348 -13.63 -24.04 22.43
CA VAL A 348 -14.29 -25.24 21.90
C VAL A 348 -14.08 -26.49 22.79
N GLN A 349 -13.17 -26.46 23.77
CA GLN A 349 -12.83 -27.63 24.57
C GLN A 349 -13.90 -27.97 25.61
N PRO A 350 -14.45 -29.21 25.65
CA PRO A 350 -15.53 -29.60 26.58
C PRO A 350 -15.08 -29.83 28.03
N ASN A 351 -13.78 -30.06 28.28
CA ASN A 351 -13.29 -30.63 29.55
C ASN A 351 -12.46 -29.70 30.43
N ALA A 352 -12.67 -28.39 30.43
CA ALA A 352 -11.99 -27.51 31.37
C ALA A 352 -12.60 -27.65 32.78
N ARG A 353 -11.89 -28.36 33.68
CA ARG A 353 -12.29 -28.70 35.05
C ARG A 353 -12.49 -27.53 36.02
N LEU A 354 -12.18 -26.33 35.66
CA LEU A 354 -12.52 -25.13 36.42
C LEU A 354 -13.67 -24.46 35.68
N SER A 355 -14.73 -24.06 36.38
CA SER A 355 -15.85 -23.34 35.78
C SER A 355 -15.34 -22.15 34.93
N PRO A 356 -15.04 -22.41 33.69
CA PRO A 356 -14.31 -21.45 32.87
C PRO A 356 -15.27 -20.43 32.25
N SER A 357 -16.56 -20.57 32.58
CA SER A 357 -17.62 -19.78 31.97
C SER A 357 -17.48 -18.29 32.28
N THR A 358 -17.13 -17.94 33.50
CA THR A 358 -17.05 -16.53 33.93
C THR A 358 -15.81 -15.84 33.36
N TRP A 359 -14.62 -16.41 33.52
CA TRP A 359 -13.38 -15.81 32.99
C TRP A 359 -13.31 -15.78 31.47
N ARG A 360 -13.89 -16.80 30.80
CA ARG A 360 -14.03 -16.77 29.33
C ARG A 360 -14.98 -15.66 28.90
N ARG A 361 -16.07 -15.45 29.60
CA ARG A 361 -17.01 -14.34 29.35
C ARG A 361 -16.33 -13.00 29.62
N VAL A 362 -15.55 -12.88 30.68
CA VAL A 362 -14.79 -11.67 31.01
C VAL A 362 -13.74 -11.38 29.92
N ALA A 363 -12.94 -12.37 29.51
CA ALA A 363 -11.95 -12.20 28.45
C ALA A 363 -12.58 -11.80 27.10
N LEU A 364 -13.72 -12.43 26.75
CA LEU A 364 -14.49 -12.06 25.56
C LEU A 364 -15.05 -10.64 25.67
N LEU A 365 -15.60 -10.29 26.83
CA LEU A 365 -16.15 -8.97 27.09
C LEU A 365 -15.04 -7.90 27.00
N VAL A 366 -13.89 -8.13 27.64
CA VAL A 366 -12.74 -7.22 27.58
C VAL A 366 -12.24 -7.07 26.13
N THR A 367 -12.13 -8.18 25.40
CA THR A 367 -11.72 -8.13 23.98
C THR A 367 -12.76 -7.39 23.12
N ALA A 368 -14.05 -7.62 23.36
CA ALA A 368 -15.12 -6.92 22.65
C ALA A 368 -15.14 -5.42 22.96
N LEU A 369 -15.03 -5.05 24.25
CA LEU A 369 -14.96 -3.64 24.66
C LEU A 369 -13.73 -2.95 24.09
N ALA A 370 -12.58 -3.62 24.10
CA ALA A 370 -11.34 -3.11 23.49
C ALA A 370 -11.50 -2.89 21.98
N ALA A 371 -12.08 -3.86 21.27
CA ALA A 371 -12.31 -3.77 19.84
C ALA A 371 -13.34 -2.67 19.49
N VAL A 372 -14.42 -2.55 20.25
CA VAL A 372 -15.41 -1.48 20.09
C VAL A 372 -14.78 -0.12 20.40
N GLY A 373 -13.98 0.01 21.46
CA GLY A 373 -13.24 1.23 21.78
C GLY A 373 -12.28 1.64 20.68
N ALA A 374 -11.55 0.68 20.09
CA ALA A 374 -10.68 0.92 18.96
C ALA A 374 -11.45 1.37 17.71
N TRP A 375 -12.63 0.82 17.47
CA TRP A 375 -13.50 1.23 16.38
C TRP A 375 -13.99 2.68 16.55
N PHE A 376 -14.47 3.03 17.76
CA PHE A 376 -14.86 4.40 18.06
C PHE A 376 -13.69 5.38 17.97
N ASP A 377 -12.50 5.05 18.47
CA ASP A 377 -11.30 5.89 18.34
C ASP A 377 -10.92 6.08 16.86
N SER A 378 -10.97 5.02 16.06
CA SER A 378 -10.69 5.08 14.63
C SER A 378 -11.71 5.93 13.88
N LEU A 379 -13.02 5.81 14.21
CA LEU A 379 -14.07 6.65 13.62
C LEU A 379 -13.97 8.11 14.06
N TRP A 380 -13.60 8.36 15.32
CA TRP A 380 -13.39 9.72 15.82
C TRP A 380 -12.25 10.41 15.06
N ARG A 381 -11.14 9.72 14.87
CA ARG A 381 -10.00 10.24 14.09
C ARG A 381 -10.35 10.42 12.63
N PHE A 382 -11.07 9.48 12.05
CA PHE A 382 -11.60 9.61 10.71
C PHE A 382 -12.46 10.88 10.57
N ARG A 383 -13.37 11.11 11.51
CA ARG A 383 -14.20 12.32 11.54
C ARG A 383 -13.34 13.59 11.67
N THR A 384 -12.34 13.60 12.56
CA THR A 384 -11.45 14.75 12.73
C THR A 384 -10.62 15.01 11.48
N ASN A 385 -10.15 13.97 10.81
CA ASN A 385 -9.44 14.09 9.54
C ASN A 385 -10.34 14.60 8.40
N LEU A 386 -11.62 14.24 8.38
CA LEU A 386 -12.58 14.76 7.40
C LEU A 386 -13.04 16.19 7.70
N ILE A 387 -13.33 16.52 8.95
CA ILE A 387 -13.92 17.81 9.36
C ILE A 387 -12.84 18.88 9.53
N GLY A 388 -11.68 18.52 10.08
CA GLY A 388 -10.57 19.45 10.32
C GLY A 388 -9.87 19.93 9.05
N HIS A 389 -10.15 19.28 7.91
CA HIS A 389 -9.40 19.47 6.67
C HIS A 389 -10.29 19.71 5.44
N ALA A 390 -11.55 20.10 5.61
CA ALA A 390 -12.28 20.70 4.49
C ALA A 390 -11.55 22.01 4.13
N PRO A 391 -10.72 22.04 3.05
CA PRO A 391 -9.87 23.17 2.78
C PRO A 391 -10.76 24.38 2.45
N SER A 392 -10.50 25.50 3.08
CA SER A 392 -11.14 26.74 2.72
C SER A 392 -10.86 27.09 1.25
N ARG A 393 -11.72 27.87 0.60
CA ARG A 393 -11.45 28.34 -0.77
C ARG A 393 -10.08 29.02 -0.90
N LYS A 394 -9.63 29.73 0.14
CA LYS A 394 -8.29 30.35 0.20
C LYS A 394 -7.17 29.32 0.23
N GLU A 395 -7.33 28.24 0.99
CA GLU A 395 -6.34 27.13 1.03
C GLU A 395 -6.30 26.35 -0.27
N ILE A 396 -7.47 26.12 -0.93
CA ILE A 396 -7.53 25.54 -2.27
C ILE A 396 -6.78 26.43 -3.26
N GLN A 397 -6.96 27.73 -3.17
CA GLN A 397 -6.31 28.69 -4.06
C GLN A 397 -4.80 28.80 -3.78
N ALA A 398 -4.39 28.88 -2.51
CA ALA A 398 -3.00 28.87 -2.10
C ALA A 398 -2.28 27.57 -2.52
N ASN A 399 -2.93 26.41 -2.39
CA ASN A 399 -2.36 25.13 -2.82
C ASN A 399 -2.26 25.03 -4.34
N ARG A 400 -3.19 25.62 -5.10
CA ARG A 400 -3.07 25.75 -6.58
C ARG A 400 -1.82 26.52 -6.96
N THR A 401 -1.49 27.56 -6.18
CA THR A 401 -0.33 28.41 -6.41
C THR A 401 0.98 27.69 -6.09
N LEU A 402 1.02 26.94 -4.99
CA LEU A 402 2.18 26.15 -4.56
C LEU A 402 2.64 25.10 -5.55
N LEU A 403 1.68 24.50 -6.23
CA LEU A 403 1.90 23.36 -7.14
C LEU A 403 2.54 23.77 -8.47
N ALA A 404 2.57 25.06 -8.76
CA ALA A 404 2.87 25.55 -10.09
C ALA A 404 4.30 26.09 -10.24
N CYS A 405 5.01 26.34 -9.14
CA CYS A 405 6.26 27.09 -9.21
C CYS A 405 7.45 26.32 -8.63
N ASP A 406 8.20 25.70 -9.50
CA ASP A 406 9.61 25.35 -9.25
C ASP A 406 10.44 26.59 -9.66
N PRO A 407 11.39 27.10 -8.85
CA PRO A 407 12.26 28.22 -9.23
C PRO A 407 13.05 27.99 -10.54
N LEU A 408 13.01 26.80 -11.08
CA LEU A 408 13.70 26.39 -12.30
C LEU A 408 12.77 26.10 -13.48
N VAL A 409 11.46 26.11 -13.24
CA VAL A 409 10.43 25.99 -14.27
C VAL A 409 9.55 27.23 -14.12
N PRO A 410 9.39 28.07 -15.17
CA PRO A 410 8.59 29.27 -15.07
C PRO A 410 7.17 28.93 -14.62
N CYS A 411 6.70 29.64 -13.60
CA CYS A 411 5.32 29.54 -13.17
C CYS A 411 4.36 29.82 -14.31
N PRO A 412 3.24 29.10 -14.42
CA PRO A 412 2.14 29.47 -15.29
C PRO A 412 1.69 30.90 -14.96
N LYS A 413 1.39 31.72 -15.96
CA LYS A 413 0.85 33.07 -15.74
C LYS A 413 -0.32 33.05 -14.78
N GLY A 414 -0.29 33.86 -13.73
CA GLY A 414 -1.31 33.94 -12.71
C GLY A 414 -1.10 33.07 -11.47
N VAL A 415 0.08 32.45 -11.35
CA VAL A 415 0.47 31.64 -10.19
C VAL A 415 1.71 32.30 -9.56
N GLU A 416 1.58 32.81 -8.35
CA GLU A 416 2.69 33.41 -7.61
C GLU A 416 3.43 32.36 -6.77
N ALA A 417 4.76 32.47 -6.72
CA ALA A 417 5.59 31.61 -5.88
C ALA A 417 5.28 31.84 -4.39
N LEU A 418 4.97 30.80 -3.65
CA LEU A 418 4.81 30.89 -2.20
C LEU A 418 6.16 30.69 -1.50
N PRO A 419 6.38 31.39 -0.36
CA PRO A 419 7.60 31.24 0.40
C PRO A 419 7.77 29.80 0.93
N SER A 420 9.00 29.33 0.89
CA SER A 420 9.41 27.98 1.33
C SER A 420 9.39 27.86 2.85
N THR A 421 8.23 27.75 3.47
CA THR A 421 8.13 27.46 4.89
C THR A 421 7.77 26.00 5.11
N GLY A 422 8.48 25.35 6.04
CA GLY A 422 8.43 23.91 6.30
C GLY A 422 7.10 23.31 6.78
N GLU A 423 6.01 24.07 6.76
CA GLU A 423 4.67 23.63 7.19
C GLU A 423 3.81 23.01 6.06
N LEU A 424 4.32 22.98 4.84
CA LEU A 424 3.57 22.56 3.67
C LEU A 424 3.48 21.04 3.46
N SER A 425 4.05 20.27 4.35
CA SER A 425 4.24 18.83 4.16
C SER A 425 2.98 17.94 4.28
N LYS A 426 1.78 18.49 4.49
CA LYS A 426 0.62 17.66 4.89
C LYS A 426 -0.72 18.05 4.29
N ARG A 427 -0.80 18.83 3.21
CA ARG A 427 -2.12 19.27 2.75
C ARG A 427 -2.54 18.69 1.42
N PHE A 428 -3.70 18.12 1.47
CA PHE A 428 -4.45 17.48 0.41
C PHE A 428 -5.61 18.39 -0.05
N THR A 429 -5.83 18.52 -1.34
CA THR A 429 -6.99 19.23 -1.86
C THR A 429 -7.68 18.41 -2.95
N ALA A 430 -8.89 17.93 -2.66
CA ALA A 430 -9.83 17.53 -3.71
C ALA A 430 -10.56 18.80 -4.17
N THR A 431 -10.47 19.12 -5.45
CA THR A 431 -11.25 20.22 -6.03
C THR A 431 -12.51 19.64 -6.67
N GLY A 432 -13.64 20.37 -6.61
CA GLY A 432 -14.93 19.90 -7.16
C GLY A 432 -14.95 19.60 -8.67
N ASP A 433 -13.82 19.79 -9.35
CA ASP A 433 -13.62 19.44 -10.76
C ASP A 433 -12.82 18.12 -10.94
N GLY A 434 -12.71 17.30 -9.89
CA GLY A 434 -12.02 16.00 -9.91
C GLY A 434 -10.50 16.08 -9.93
N ARG A 435 -9.92 17.23 -9.58
CA ARG A 435 -8.47 17.40 -9.46
C ARG A 435 -8.01 17.07 -8.07
N ILE A 436 -6.97 16.27 -7.99
CA ILE A 436 -6.34 15.87 -6.73
C ILE A 436 -4.91 16.38 -6.74
N ALA A 437 -4.60 17.29 -5.83
CA ALA A 437 -3.26 17.79 -5.63
C ALA A 437 -2.68 17.20 -4.34
N LEU A 438 -1.48 16.68 -4.41
CA LEU A 438 -0.82 15.98 -3.31
C LEU A 438 0.56 16.56 -3.05
N SER A 439 0.81 16.90 -1.80
CA SER A 439 2.12 17.39 -1.38
C SER A 439 2.72 16.50 -0.30
N GLY A 440 4.01 16.26 -0.37
CA GLY A 440 4.81 15.94 0.80
C GLY A 440 5.27 14.52 1.02
N VAL A 441 5.03 13.55 0.11
CA VAL A 441 5.65 12.24 0.24
C VAL A 441 6.43 11.88 -1.02
N PRO A 442 7.72 11.52 -0.87
CA PRO A 442 8.51 11.04 -1.99
C PRO A 442 7.92 9.76 -2.54
N ASP A 443 7.78 9.70 -3.85
CA ASP A 443 7.44 8.50 -4.59
C ASP A 443 8.72 7.80 -5.07
N TYR A 444 8.60 6.63 -5.68
CA TYR A 444 9.71 5.84 -6.23
C TYR A 444 10.41 6.57 -7.37
N SER A 445 11.28 7.52 -7.04
CA SER A 445 12.05 8.30 -8.02
C SER A 445 13.26 7.50 -8.53
N PRO A 446 13.78 7.80 -9.74
CA PRO A 446 15.04 7.23 -10.20
C PRO A 446 16.21 7.52 -9.25
N SER A 447 17.09 6.55 -9.00
CA SER A 447 18.20 6.66 -8.05
C SER A 447 19.23 7.75 -8.40
N GLY A 448 19.35 8.07 -9.69
CA GLY A 448 20.24 9.13 -10.19
C GLY A 448 19.80 10.56 -9.89
N ILE A 449 18.60 10.78 -9.31
CA ILE A 449 18.12 12.12 -8.98
C ILE A 449 18.81 12.64 -7.72
N PRO A 450 19.44 13.84 -7.76
CA PRO A 450 20.10 14.41 -6.59
C PRO A 450 19.14 14.64 -5.42
N GLU A 451 19.61 14.37 -4.20
CA GLU A 451 18.80 14.53 -2.99
C GLU A 451 18.33 15.98 -2.76
N SER A 452 19.16 16.94 -3.15
CA SER A 452 18.80 18.36 -3.11
C SER A 452 17.60 18.71 -4.01
N SER A 453 17.41 18.00 -5.10
CA SER A 453 16.25 18.14 -5.99
C SER A 453 15.01 17.47 -5.43
N TRP A 454 15.20 16.40 -4.66
CA TRP A 454 14.17 15.58 -4.06
C TRP A 454 13.52 16.25 -2.84
N ASN A 455 14.34 16.80 -1.92
CA ASN A 455 13.85 17.45 -0.70
C ASN A 455 13.11 18.77 -0.94
N LYS A 456 13.30 19.41 -2.11
CA LYS A 456 12.67 20.68 -2.45
C LYS A 456 11.37 20.54 -3.23
N ARG A 457 11.04 19.33 -3.67
CA ARG A 457 9.89 19.08 -4.53
C ARG A 457 8.89 18.21 -3.81
N LEU A 458 7.74 18.79 -3.59
CA LEU A 458 6.57 18.07 -3.13
C LEU A 458 6.14 17.12 -4.25
N ALA A 459 5.86 15.87 -3.90
CA ALA A 459 5.30 14.91 -4.85
C ALA A 459 3.91 15.41 -5.24
N ILE A 460 3.81 16.03 -6.40
CA ILE A 460 2.56 16.54 -6.95
C ILE A 460 1.99 15.45 -7.81
N PHE A 461 0.94 14.80 -7.32
CA PHE A 461 0.16 13.90 -8.12
C PHE A 461 -0.92 14.69 -8.84
N TRP A 462 -0.82 14.70 -10.12
CA TRP A 462 -1.86 14.98 -11.09
C TRP A 462 -2.63 16.30 -11.03
N LEU A 463 -2.48 17.04 -12.09
CA LEU A 463 -3.46 18.00 -12.58
C LEU A 463 -3.87 17.55 -13.98
N PRO A 464 -5.15 17.21 -14.27
CA PRO A 464 -5.58 16.78 -15.61
C PRO A 464 -5.30 17.81 -16.69
N ASN A 465 -5.19 19.05 -16.29
CA ASN A 465 -4.90 20.19 -17.15
C ASN A 465 -3.56 20.84 -16.80
N TRP A 466 -2.57 20.08 -16.29
CA TRP A 466 -1.21 20.61 -16.24
C TRP A 466 -0.91 21.16 -17.62
N PRO A 467 -0.58 22.46 -17.74
CA PRO A 467 -0.42 23.05 -19.06
C PRO A 467 0.74 22.29 -19.73
N GLN A 468 0.42 21.59 -20.81
CA GLN A 468 1.42 20.90 -21.65
C GLN A 468 2.54 21.86 -22.10
N ASN A 469 2.26 23.15 -22.08
CA ASN A 469 3.17 24.23 -22.43
C ASN A 469 4.38 24.40 -21.49
N ASN A 470 4.31 23.90 -20.24
CA ASN A 470 5.41 24.01 -19.28
C ASN A 470 6.22 22.71 -19.12
N TRP A 471 5.92 21.69 -19.94
CA TRP A 471 6.64 20.42 -19.88
C TRP A 471 8.06 20.50 -20.42
N SER A 472 8.40 21.59 -21.10
CA SER A 472 9.75 21.80 -21.65
C SER A 472 10.16 23.26 -21.62
N THR A 473 11.44 23.50 -21.45
CA THR A 473 12.07 24.82 -21.63
C THR A 473 13.25 24.72 -22.58
N PHE A 474 13.45 25.76 -23.38
CA PHE A 474 14.58 25.84 -24.29
C PHE A 474 15.41 27.09 -23.96
N SER A 475 16.71 26.91 -23.69
CA SER A 475 17.59 28.01 -23.28
C SER A 475 18.03 28.90 -24.44
N GLY A 476 17.87 28.43 -25.67
CA GLY A 476 18.12 29.20 -26.89
C GLY A 476 16.91 30.02 -27.32
N SER A 477 17.08 30.86 -28.35
CA SER A 477 15.95 31.52 -28.99
C SER A 477 15.21 30.51 -29.90
N GLY A 478 13.87 30.42 -29.74
CA GLY A 478 13.08 29.48 -30.53
C GLY A 478 11.71 29.14 -29.90
N THR A 479 11.04 28.15 -30.48
CA THR A 479 9.76 27.65 -30.01
C THR A 479 9.82 26.14 -29.82
N VAL A 480 9.05 25.62 -28.81
CA VAL A 480 8.90 24.20 -28.57
C VAL A 480 7.39 23.88 -28.55
N GLU A 481 6.99 22.98 -29.42
CA GLU A 481 5.64 22.42 -29.46
C GLU A 481 5.67 20.99 -28.94
N VAL A 482 4.89 20.70 -27.89
CA VAL A 482 4.85 19.38 -27.26
C VAL A 482 3.59 18.64 -27.68
N ALA A 483 3.76 17.42 -28.18
CA ALA A 483 2.65 16.52 -28.51
C ALA A 483 2.81 15.18 -27.79
N PHE A 484 1.89 14.87 -26.87
CA PHE A 484 1.83 13.56 -26.24
C PHE A 484 1.11 12.59 -27.19
N LYS A 485 1.85 11.65 -27.78
CA LYS A 485 1.32 10.66 -28.73
C LYS A 485 0.68 9.46 -28.03
N SER A 486 1.28 9.04 -26.94
CA SER A 486 0.78 7.93 -26.10
C SER A 486 1.44 8.01 -24.72
N PRO A 487 1.00 7.21 -23.73
CA PRO A 487 1.69 7.12 -22.45
C PRO A 487 3.16 6.72 -22.55
N THR A 488 3.53 6.02 -23.62
CA THR A 488 4.90 5.53 -23.87
C THR A 488 5.68 6.33 -24.92
N GLU A 489 5.06 7.35 -25.53
CA GLU A 489 5.71 8.19 -26.53
C GLU A 489 5.29 9.65 -26.41
N ARG A 490 6.26 10.52 -26.30
CA ARG A 490 6.11 11.98 -26.36
C ARG A 490 6.92 12.50 -27.54
N ARG A 491 6.36 13.46 -28.27
CA ARG A 491 7.05 14.12 -29.38
C ARG A 491 7.05 15.62 -29.16
N LEU A 492 8.16 16.24 -29.54
CA LEU A 492 8.33 17.67 -29.52
C LEU A 492 8.86 18.12 -30.87
N LEU A 493 8.31 19.22 -31.35
CA LEU A 493 8.88 19.97 -32.49
C LEU A 493 9.58 21.19 -31.93
N VAL A 494 10.89 21.25 -32.10
CA VAL A 494 11.74 22.36 -31.63
C VAL A 494 12.24 23.17 -32.80
N LYS A 495 11.83 24.44 -32.89
CA LYS A 495 12.33 25.40 -33.88
C LYS A 495 13.37 26.28 -33.19
N ALA A 496 14.61 25.87 -33.18
CA ALA A 496 15.73 26.58 -32.56
C ALA A 496 16.32 27.61 -33.54
N LYS A 497 16.25 28.88 -33.21
CA LYS A 497 16.90 29.96 -33.96
C LYS A 497 18.37 30.08 -33.60
N THR A 498 18.72 29.77 -32.35
CA THR A 498 20.09 29.69 -31.84
C THR A 498 20.34 28.35 -31.18
N PRO A 499 21.58 27.87 -31.08
CA PRO A 499 21.91 26.70 -30.29
C PRO A 499 21.44 26.88 -28.83
N GLY A 500 21.02 25.80 -28.21
CA GLY A 500 20.53 25.84 -26.81
C GLY A 500 20.23 24.46 -26.24
N ASN A 501 19.90 24.44 -24.96
CA ASN A 501 19.54 23.24 -24.24
C ASN A 501 18.02 23.14 -24.11
N LEU A 502 17.47 22.06 -24.64
CA LEU A 502 16.10 21.65 -24.39
C LEU A 502 16.05 20.86 -23.10
N ARG A 503 15.39 21.41 -22.09
CA ARG A 503 15.15 20.77 -20.81
C ARG A 503 13.73 20.27 -20.76
N LEU A 504 13.53 19.03 -20.35
CA LEU A 504 12.24 18.37 -20.28
C LEU A 504 11.85 18.14 -18.83
N MET A 505 10.58 18.37 -18.51
CA MET A 505 10.02 18.10 -17.20
C MET A 505 9.77 16.60 -17.05
N GLN A 506 10.84 15.87 -17.09
CA GLN A 506 10.90 14.43 -16.90
C GLN A 506 12.23 14.05 -16.29
N TRP A 507 12.21 13.17 -15.31
CA TRP A 507 13.44 12.62 -14.75
C TRP A 507 14.25 11.90 -15.83
N SER A 508 15.54 12.12 -15.81
CA SER A 508 16.48 11.34 -16.61
C SER A 508 16.51 9.91 -16.08
N ASP A 509 16.05 8.95 -16.90
CA ASP A 509 15.92 7.56 -16.52
C ASP A 509 16.25 6.66 -17.72
N PRO A 510 17.04 5.57 -17.53
CA PRO A 510 17.44 4.66 -18.60
C PRO A 510 16.29 3.98 -19.36
N SER A 511 15.12 3.88 -18.72
CA SER A 511 13.92 3.31 -19.37
C SER A 511 13.33 4.22 -20.45
N TRP A 512 13.75 5.48 -20.53
CA TRP A 512 13.35 6.39 -21.59
C TRP A 512 14.47 6.58 -22.61
N GLN A 513 14.16 6.41 -23.88
CA GLN A 513 15.06 6.70 -24.98
C GLN A 513 14.74 8.07 -25.56
N VAL A 514 15.76 8.91 -25.64
CA VAL A 514 15.70 10.19 -26.36
C VAL A 514 16.17 9.96 -27.77
N LEU A 515 15.32 10.30 -28.72
CA LEU A 515 15.59 10.21 -30.16
C LEU A 515 15.46 11.62 -30.78
N VAL A 516 16.39 11.99 -31.58
CA VAL A 516 16.44 13.32 -32.23
C VAL A 516 16.70 13.16 -33.70
N LYS A 517 15.95 13.88 -34.54
CA LYS A 517 16.26 14.01 -35.99
C LYS A 517 15.92 15.42 -36.48
N PRO A 518 16.52 15.89 -37.61
CA PRO A 518 16.06 17.10 -38.30
C PRO A 518 14.61 16.93 -38.75
N ALA A 519 13.77 17.96 -38.58
CA ALA A 519 12.35 17.90 -38.93
C ALA A 519 12.09 17.98 -40.45
N ASN A 520 13.07 18.36 -41.25
CA ASN A 520 12.98 18.38 -42.71
C ASN A 520 12.97 16.99 -43.38
N GLY A 521 12.91 15.93 -42.59
CA GLY A 521 12.81 14.55 -43.07
C GLY A 521 14.14 13.92 -43.53
N ALA A 522 15.21 14.70 -43.64
CA ALA A 522 16.52 14.23 -44.07
C ALA A 522 17.30 13.64 -42.88
N GLY A 523 17.15 12.35 -42.62
CA GLY A 523 17.98 11.63 -41.66
C GLY A 523 17.22 10.68 -40.73
N ASP A 524 17.95 9.70 -40.23
CA ASP A 524 17.47 8.72 -39.28
C ASP A 524 17.41 9.29 -37.86
N TRP A 525 16.55 8.69 -37.03
CA TRP A 525 16.50 8.99 -35.62
C TRP A 525 17.83 8.65 -34.95
N LYS A 526 18.49 9.64 -34.39
CA LYS A 526 19.72 9.45 -33.60
C LYS A 526 19.37 9.35 -32.13
N ARG A 527 19.77 8.26 -31.50
CA ARG A 527 19.63 8.09 -30.04
C ARG A 527 20.61 9.03 -29.34
N ARG A 528 20.11 9.77 -28.36
CA ARG A 528 20.94 10.57 -27.45
C ARG A 528 20.97 9.85 -26.08
N PRO A 529 22.15 9.73 -25.47
CA PRO A 529 22.22 9.18 -24.13
C PRO A 529 21.46 10.09 -23.16
N PHE A 530 20.75 9.49 -22.23
CA PHE A 530 20.26 10.19 -21.05
C PHE A 530 21.47 10.44 -20.15
N ASP A 531 21.92 11.66 -20.06
CA ASP A 531 23.00 12.02 -19.17
C ASP A 531 22.43 12.86 -18.02
N ALA A 532 22.09 12.18 -16.92
CA ALA A 532 21.62 12.82 -15.69
C ALA A 532 22.67 13.77 -15.09
N ALA A 533 23.97 13.60 -15.46
CA ALA A 533 25.04 14.46 -15.00
C ALA A 533 25.05 15.84 -15.72
N GLN A 534 24.43 15.95 -16.88
CA GLN A 534 24.35 17.24 -17.60
C GLN A 534 23.35 18.21 -16.95
N ASP A 535 22.27 17.70 -16.32
CA ASP A 535 21.42 18.51 -15.48
C ASP A 535 21.66 18.17 -14.00
N ARG A 536 22.26 19.10 -13.27
CA ARG A 536 22.52 18.98 -11.81
C ARG A 536 21.28 18.66 -10.97
N GLN A 537 20.09 18.70 -11.56
CA GLN A 537 18.82 18.48 -10.90
C GLN A 537 18.12 17.17 -11.31
N GLY A 538 18.75 16.39 -12.20
CA GLY A 538 18.22 15.12 -12.66
C GLY A 538 17.16 15.21 -13.76
N TRP A 539 16.95 16.41 -14.37
CA TRP A 539 16.06 16.55 -15.52
C TRP A 539 16.69 16.03 -16.80
N THR A 540 15.85 15.54 -17.70
CA THR A 540 16.27 15.21 -19.05
C THR A 540 16.65 16.49 -19.80
N MET A 541 17.89 16.57 -20.29
CA MET A 541 18.40 17.71 -21.04
C MET A 541 19.03 17.26 -22.36
N ILE A 542 18.78 18.04 -23.43
CA ILE A 542 19.25 17.75 -24.79
C ILE A 542 19.81 19.02 -25.38
N THR A 543 21.08 19.01 -25.79
CA THR A 543 21.69 20.12 -26.52
C THR A 543 21.32 20.04 -27.99
N LEU A 544 20.73 21.12 -28.53
CA LEU A 544 20.34 21.24 -29.93
C LEU A 544 21.06 22.40 -30.59
N GLN A 545 21.47 22.21 -31.84
CA GLN A 545 22.00 23.28 -32.71
C GLN A 545 20.83 24.09 -33.28
N ALA A 546 21.14 25.24 -33.90
CA ALA A 546 20.13 25.99 -34.65
C ALA A 546 19.54 25.12 -35.78
N GLY A 547 18.22 25.17 -35.94
CA GLY A 547 17.47 24.34 -36.88
C GLY A 547 16.11 23.90 -36.36
N THR A 548 15.38 23.16 -37.17
CA THR A 548 14.11 22.54 -36.74
C THR A 548 14.34 21.06 -36.46
N TRP A 549 13.94 20.62 -35.25
CA TRP A 549 14.23 19.30 -34.73
C TRP A 549 12.97 18.59 -34.32
N ASP A 550 12.79 17.33 -34.75
CA ASP A 550 11.89 16.37 -34.14
C ASP A 550 12.62 15.71 -32.98
N VAL A 551 12.05 15.78 -31.79
CA VAL A 551 12.51 15.10 -30.58
C VAL A 551 11.44 14.12 -30.14
N ALA A 552 11.83 12.87 -29.94
CA ALA A 552 10.93 11.86 -29.39
C ALA A 552 11.51 11.25 -28.11
N LEU A 553 10.67 11.14 -27.08
CA LEU A 553 10.94 10.30 -25.93
C LEU A 553 10.09 9.05 -26.05
N ARG A 554 10.74 7.90 -26.06
CA ARG A 554 10.07 6.60 -26.10
C ARG A 554 10.43 5.81 -24.87
N TYR A 555 9.41 5.33 -24.17
CA TYR A 555 9.62 4.41 -23.07
C TYR A 555 10.00 3.05 -23.62
N SER A 556 11.17 2.57 -23.24
CA SER A 556 11.59 1.20 -23.49
C SER A 556 11.96 0.61 -22.14
N TYR A 557 11.18 -0.32 -21.68
CA TYR A 557 11.61 -1.14 -20.55
C TYR A 557 12.96 -1.75 -20.93
N ALA A 558 14.01 -1.46 -20.16
CA ALA A 558 15.32 -2.06 -20.41
C ALA A 558 15.17 -3.58 -20.38
N ARG A 559 15.35 -4.20 -21.55
CA ARG A 559 15.38 -5.65 -21.73
C ARG A 559 16.60 -6.24 -21.03
#